data_86f089b0716aa2c4e18d15cd4f4a30fb
#
_entry.id   86f089b0716aa2c4e18d15cd4f4a30fb
#
_cell.length_a   1.000
_cell.length_b   1.000
_cell.length_c   1.000
_cell.angle_alpha   90.00
_cell.angle_beta   90.00
_cell.angle_gamma   90.00
#
_symmetry.space_group_name_H-M   'P 1'
#
loop_
_entity.id
_entity.type
_entity.pdbx_description
1 polymer ?
#
loop_
_entity_poly.entity_id
_entity_poly.type
_entity_poly.pdbx_seq_one_letter_code
_entity_poly.pdbx_strand_id
1 'polypeptide(L)'
;LGMKGIVICSDPDSIGLPDLGCPEWLPFWEAVDASGLAVNFHIGASETSFNMFGRAAWPSMGWSRRLALGSAALFVENSRVISNLIYSG
;
A
#
# COMPACT_ATOMS: atom_id res chain seq x y z
N LEU A 1 -19.89 -4.58 16.43
CA LEU A 1 -18.85 -3.67 16.92
C LEU A 1 -18.88 -2.27 16.24
N GLY A 2 -19.70 -2.07 15.20
CA GLY A 2 -19.87 -0.76 14.56
C GLY A 2 -18.66 -0.26 13.76
N MET A 3 -17.72 -1.13 13.41
CA MET A 3 -16.60 -0.78 12.53
C MET A 3 -17.11 -0.31 11.16
N LYS A 4 -16.46 0.69 10.59
CA LYS A 4 -16.84 1.30 9.32
C LYS A 4 -15.84 1.04 8.19
N GLY A 5 -14.74 0.42 8.51
CA GLY A 5 -13.71 0.09 7.53
C GLY A 5 -12.66 -0.85 8.08
N ILE A 6 -11.82 -1.32 7.19
CA ILE A 6 -10.65 -2.14 7.46
C ILE A 6 -9.41 -1.46 6.90
N VAL A 7 -8.25 -1.84 7.42
CA VAL A 7 -6.95 -1.37 6.93
C VAL A 7 -6.13 -2.57 6.49
N ILE A 8 -5.59 -2.54 5.28
CA ILE A 8 -4.72 -3.59 4.74
C ILE A 8 -3.40 -2.99 4.24
N CYS A 9 -2.42 -3.85 3.97
CA CYS A 9 -1.17 -3.43 3.33
C CYS A 9 -1.41 -3.13 1.84
N SER A 10 -0.56 -2.27 1.30
CA SER A 10 -0.65 -1.85 -0.11
C SER A 10 -0.02 -2.85 -1.08
N ASP A 11 1.03 -3.55 -0.66
CA ASP A 11 1.82 -4.43 -1.51
C ASP A 11 1.95 -5.82 -0.88
N PRO A 12 0.89 -6.66 -0.92
CA PRO A 12 0.97 -8.01 -0.36
C PRO A 12 1.98 -8.90 -1.08
N ASP A 13 2.26 -8.63 -2.34
CA ASP A 13 3.28 -9.30 -3.13
C ASP A 13 4.71 -9.12 -2.57
N SER A 14 4.97 -8.03 -1.88
CA SER A 14 6.25 -7.80 -1.21
C SER A 14 6.57 -8.81 -0.09
N ILE A 15 5.55 -9.47 0.44
CA ILE A 15 5.67 -10.53 1.46
C ILE A 15 5.33 -11.92 0.92
N GLY A 16 5.29 -12.08 -0.40
CA GLY A 16 5.07 -13.37 -1.06
C GLY A 16 3.62 -13.79 -1.22
N LEU A 17 2.67 -12.88 -1.02
CA LEU A 17 1.26 -13.09 -1.35
C LEU A 17 0.99 -12.67 -2.81
N PRO A 18 -0.10 -13.11 -3.43
CA PRO A 18 -0.54 -12.57 -4.71
C PRO A 18 -0.75 -11.06 -4.64
N ASP A 19 -0.49 -10.34 -5.73
CA ASP A 19 -0.86 -8.92 -5.81
C ASP A 19 -2.39 -8.75 -5.78
N LEU A 20 -2.85 -7.56 -5.42
CA LEU A 20 -4.27 -7.30 -5.15
C LEU A 20 -5.20 -7.49 -6.35
N GLY A 21 -4.67 -7.52 -7.57
CA GLY A 21 -5.42 -7.79 -8.80
C GLY A 21 -5.56 -9.28 -9.11
N CYS A 22 -4.94 -10.18 -8.34
CA CYS A 22 -5.02 -11.61 -8.58
C CYS A 22 -6.37 -12.20 -8.14
N PRO A 23 -6.86 -13.24 -8.86
CA PRO A 23 -8.15 -13.88 -8.54
C PRO A 23 -8.25 -14.44 -7.12
N GLU A 24 -7.13 -14.73 -6.49
CA GLU A 24 -7.06 -15.22 -5.11
C GLU A 24 -7.68 -14.25 -4.10
N TRP A 25 -7.75 -12.96 -4.45
CA TRP A 25 -8.36 -11.93 -3.62
C TRP A 25 -9.88 -11.78 -3.81
N LEU A 26 -10.47 -12.45 -4.81
CA LEU A 26 -11.92 -12.34 -5.06
C LEU A 26 -12.78 -12.62 -3.82
N PRO A 27 -12.54 -13.68 -3.02
CA PRO A 27 -13.36 -13.94 -1.83
C PRO A 27 -13.25 -12.81 -0.79
N PHE A 28 -12.10 -12.14 -0.71
CA PHE A 28 -11.92 -10.97 0.15
C PHE A 28 -12.74 -9.78 -0.36
N TRP A 29 -12.66 -9.48 -1.66
CA TRP A 29 -13.38 -8.36 -2.26
C TRP A 29 -14.90 -8.56 -2.17
N GLU A 30 -15.39 -9.77 -2.42
CA GLU A 30 -16.81 -10.12 -2.26
C GLU A 30 -17.29 -9.91 -0.82
N ALA A 31 -16.50 -10.33 0.17
CA ALA A 31 -16.84 -10.15 1.58
C ALA A 31 -16.85 -8.67 1.98
N VAL A 32 -15.93 -7.89 1.47
CA VAL A 32 -15.86 -6.44 1.70
C VAL A 32 -17.07 -5.74 1.10
N ASP A 33 -17.40 -6.03 -0.16
CA ASP A 33 -18.56 -5.48 -0.85
C ASP A 33 -19.85 -5.80 -0.10
N ALA A 34 -20.06 -7.07 0.26
CA ALA A 34 -21.22 -7.51 1.01
C ALA A 34 -21.34 -6.86 2.41
N SER A 35 -20.23 -6.50 3.03
CA SER A 35 -20.21 -5.87 4.35
C SER A 35 -20.44 -4.36 4.32
N GLY A 36 -20.24 -3.71 3.17
CA GLY A 36 -20.26 -2.26 3.01
C GLY A 36 -19.14 -1.54 3.77
N LEU A 37 -18.03 -2.24 4.10
CA LEU A 37 -16.88 -1.66 4.78
C LEU A 37 -15.98 -0.92 3.78
N ALA A 38 -15.47 0.24 4.18
CA ALA A 38 -14.42 0.93 3.44
C ALA A 38 -13.08 0.19 3.61
N VAL A 39 -12.35 0.02 2.50
CA VAL A 39 -10.97 -0.50 2.53
C VAL A 39 -10.01 0.68 2.51
N ASN A 40 -9.11 0.70 3.47
CA ASN A 40 -8.06 1.69 3.58
C ASN A 40 -6.70 1.01 3.40
N PHE A 41 -5.82 1.63 2.64
CA PHE A 41 -4.45 1.15 2.45
C PHE A 41 -3.50 1.93 3.34
N HIS A 42 -2.76 1.20 4.18
CA HIS A 42 -1.81 1.83 5.10
C HIS A 42 -0.56 2.27 4.33
N ILE A 43 -0.33 3.57 4.30
CA ILE A 43 0.91 4.14 3.74
C ILE A 43 2.10 3.61 4.53
N GLY A 44 3.10 3.09 3.82
CA GLY A 44 4.32 2.63 4.46
C GLY A 44 4.28 1.22 5.04
N ALA A 45 3.19 0.49 4.88
CA ALA A 45 3.08 -0.91 5.30
C ALA A 45 3.57 -1.88 4.21
N SER A 46 4.64 -1.53 3.51
CA SER A 46 5.27 -2.38 2.50
C SER A 46 6.79 -2.29 2.59
N GLU A 47 7.47 -3.31 2.08
CA GLU A 47 8.93 -3.33 1.99
C GLU A 47 9.47 -2.21 1.09
N THR A 48 8.74 -1.84 0.05
CA THR A 48 9.04 -0.72 -0.84
C THR A 48 9.17 0.58 -0.05
N SER A 49 8.33 0.78 0.95
CA SER A 49 8.39 1.95 1.83
C SER A 49 9.64 1.98 2.70
N PHE A 50 10.08 0.83 3.20
CA PHE A 50 11.35 0.73 3.93
C PHE A 50 12.54 1.07 3.05
N ASN A 51 12.51 0.72 1.78
CA ASN A 51 13.57 1.07 0.84
C ASN A 51 13.63 2.58 0.56
N MET A 52 12.52 3.27 0.55
CA MET A 52 12.48 4.73 0.41
C MET A 52 13.10 5.46 1.62
N PHE A 53 12.88 4.95 2.83
CA PHE A 53 13.45 5.56 4.05
C PHE A 53 14.85 5.04 4.38
N GLY A 54 15.20 3.80 3.97
CA GLY A 54 16.26 3.07 4.63
C GLY A 54 17.62 3.09 3.98
N ARG A 55 17.79 2.64 2.77
CA ARG A 55 19.13 2.19 2.41
C ARG A 55 19.79 2.86 1.21
N ALA A 56 19.07 3.22 0.20
CA ALA A 56 19.71 3.54 -1.07
C ALA A 56 19.23 4.84 -1.73
N ALA A 57 18.06 5.32 -1.36
CA ALA A 57 17.53 6.50 -2.00
C ALA A 57 18.31 7.74 -1.54
N TRP A 58 18.87 8.44 -2.51
CA TRP A 58 19.48 9.75 -2.32
C TRP A 58 20.63 9.80 -1.30
N PRO A 59 21.71 9.06 -1.51
CA PRO A 59 22.85 8.99 -0.55
C PRO A 59 23.54 10.34 -0.33
N SER A 60 23.41 11.28 -1.26
CA SER A 60 23.93 12.63 -1.13
C SER A 60 23.18 13.52 -0.15
N MET A 61 21.98 13.11 0.29
CA MET A 61 21.15 13.90 1.19
C MET A 61 21.36 13.51 2.65
N GLY A 62 21.39 14.50 3.53
CA GLY A 62 21.35 14.27 4.98
C GLY A 62 20.01 13.66 5.41
N TRP A 63 20.02 12.99 6.58
CA TRP A 63 18.88 12.25 7.10
C TRP A 63 17.56 13.02 7.10
N SER A 64 17.55 14.26 7.60
CA SER A 64 16.34 15.08 7.69
C SER A 64 15.69 15.36 6.33
N ARG A 65 16.52 15.58 5.30
CA ARG A 65 16.04 15.80 3.94
C ARG A 65 15.49 14.52 3.32
N ARG A 66 16.16 13.38 3.56
CA ARG A 66 15.69 12.08 3.11
C ARG A 66 14.34 11.73 3.74
N LEU A 67 14.19 11.99 5.03
CA LEU A 67 12.95 11.76 5.75
C LEU A 67 11.79 12.60 5.17
N ALA A 68 12.02 13.88 4.94
CA ALA A 68 11.00 14.75 4.36
C ALA A 68 10.59 14.32 2.94
N LEU A 69 11.57 14.02 2.09
CA LEU A 69 11.33 13.58 0.72
C LEU A 69 10.68 12.19 0.68
N GLY A 70 11.14 11.26 1.51
CA GLY A 70 10.56 9.93 1.64
C GLY A 70 9.10 9.98 2.10
N SER A 71 8.78 10.88 3.04
CA SER A 71 7.40 11.08 3.48
C SER A 71 6.50 11.56 2.34
N ALA A 72 6.95 12.52 1.54
CA ALA A 72 6.21 12.97 0.37
C ALA A 72 6.05 11.85 -0.68
N ALA A 73 7.11 11.08 -0.94
CA ALA A 73 7.09 9.97 -1.89
C ALA A 73 6.11 8.86 -1.49
N LEU A 74 5.95 8.58 -0.19
CA LEU A 74 4.98 7.59 0.30
C LEU A 74 3.55 7.91 -0.09
N PHE A 75 3.16 9.18 -0.06
CA PHE A 75 1.81 9.57 -0.51
C PHE A 75 1.61 9.32 -2.01
N VAL A 76 2.64 9.55 -2.80
CA VAL A 76 2.60 9.27 -4.25
C VAL A 76 2.57 7.77 -4.51
N GLU A 77 3.26 6.97 -3.70
CA GLU A 77 3.30 5.51 -3.84
C GLU A 77 1.92 4.86 -3.73
N ASN A 78 1.03 5.38 -2.91
CA ASN A 78 -0.36 4.89 -2.83
C ASN A 78 -1.12 4.97 -4.18
N SER A 79 -0.68 5.79 -5.12
CA SER A 79 -1.24 5.82 -6.46
C SER A 79 -1.06 4.49 -7.21
N ARG A 80 -0.02 3.73 -6.91
CA ARG A 80 0.21 2.40 -7.48
C ARG A 80 -0.90 1.42 -7.11
N VAL A 81 -1.33 1.44 -5.85
CA VAL A 81 -2.42 0.58 -5.35
C VAL A 81 -3.71 0.88 -6.10
N ILE A 82 -4.06 2.16 -6.19
CA ILE A 82 -5.26 2.61 -6.91
C ILE A 82 -5.18 2.20 -8.38
N SER A 83 -4.01 2.39 -9.00
CA SER A 83 -3.79 1.99 -10.39
C SER A 83 -3.94 0.48 -10.58
N ASN A 84 -3.34 -0.33 -9.70
CA ASN A 84 -3.49 -1.78 -9.75
C ASN A 84 -4.97 -2.16 -9.71
N LEU A 85 -5.73 -1.68 -8.73
CA LEU A 85 -7.14 -2.02 -8.56
C LEU A 85 -8.00 -1.58 -9.76
N ILE A 86 -7.72 -0.42 -10.36
CA ILE A 86 -8.47 0.08 -11.51
C ILE A 86 -8.17 -0.74 -12.77
N TYR A 87 -6.91 -1.08 -13.01
CA TYR A 87 -6.49 -1.73 -14.25
C TYR A 87 -6.55 -3.26 -14.23
N SER A 88 -6.66 -3.87 -13.05
CA SER A 88 -6.87 -5.32 -12.92
C SER A 88 -8.35 -5.74 -12.99
N GLY A 89 -9.29 -4.80 -12.91
CA GLY A 89 -10.72 -5.06 -13.02
C GLY A 89 -11.35 -5.40 -11.70
#